data_9523894ae51c59e00d343a0bf88801ed
#
_entry.id   9523894ae51c59e00d343a0bf88801ed
#
_cell.length_a   1.000
_cell.length_b   1.000
_cell.length_c   1.000
_cell.angle_alpha   90.00
_cell.angle_beta   90.00
_cell.angle_gamma   90.00
#
_symmetry.space_group_name_H-M   'P 1'
#
loop_
_entity.id
_entity.type
_entity.pdbx_description
1 polymer ?
#
loop_
_entity_poly.entity_id
_entity_poly.type
_entity_poly.pdbx_seq_one_letter_code
_entity_poly.pdbx_strand_id
1 'polypeptide(L)'
;MRAAPVAAAGALLLAACSSAAPAPPPTSAAPAPSPTCTAESAVAQWPLQDRLRQLLFAGVFTGEADPIGSAVQAATGGIGGINFLGNDPQVYADGQLAQVTAAAGTIPPFLAVDQEGGRVQRLADLIGSQPSARTMGQTLTPPEVQQLAAETGEAMAGLGLTMNLAPVADVSSAPANTVIGDRSFSSDPAVVAQYAGAYADGLRAAGIVPVLKHFPGMGSATGNTDTEPATTPPLAQLRTSDLVPYETLLATQPVAVMMATADVPGLTDGEQAGLSPAALALLREEFGFDGVVMTDSLSGAAVASQYTVPEAAERAIAAGNDMALWDSPAEVPAVLARLTEAVAAGRITPARVDESVVRVLALKGVDACAVDLTDPPG
;
A
#
# COMPACT_ATOMS: atom_id res chain seq x y z
N MET A 1 -62.76 12.55 90.27
CA MET A 1 -63.55 13.81 90.32
C MET A 1 -63.45 14.51 88.97
N ARG A 2 -64.61 14.85 88.38
CA ARG A 2 -64.91 15.69 87.20
C ARG A 2 -64.47 15.06 85.84
N ALA A 3 -65.32 14.47 85.11
CA ALA A 3 -66.49 14.79 84.30
C ALA A 3 -66.14 15.54 83.00
N ALA A 4 -66.40 14.88 81.90
CA ALA A 4 -66.50 15.11 80.48
C ALA A 4 -66.93 16.50 79.97
N PRO A 5 -67.08 16.83 78.72
CA PRO A 5 -68.06 16.18 77.85
C PRO A 5 -67.59 15.88 76.41
N VAL A 6 -68.40 15.07 75.77
CA VAL A 6 -68.45 14.67 74.42
C VAL A 6 -68.91 15.83 73.49
N ALA A 7 -68.28 16.01 72.32
CA ALA A 7 -68.87 16.79 71.27
C ALA A 7 -68.72 15.99 69.93
N ALA A 8 -69.84 15.71 69.32
CA ALA A 8 -70.00 15.08 68.04
C ALA A 8 -69.81 16.13 66.95
N ALA A 9 -69.01 15.82 65.94
CA ALA A 9 -68.90 16.62 64.73
C ALA A 9 -69.13 15.72 63.48
N GLY A 10 -70.19 16.07 62.79
CA GLY A 10 -70.59 15.34 61.55
C GLY A 10 -69.61 15.50 60.37
N ALA A 11 -69.42 14.42 59.74
CA ALA A 11 -68.59 14.41 58.51
C ALA A 11 -69.45 14.72 57.29
N LEU A 12 -69.15 15.83 56.61
CA LEU A 12 -69.62 16.10 55.27
C LEU A 12 -68.70 15.40 54.31
N LEU A 13 -69.22 14.45 53.50
CA LEU A 13 -68.56 13.83 52.34
C LEU A 13 -68.69 14.79 51.15
N LEU A 14 -67.61 15.44 50.81
CA LEU A 14 -67.47 16.14 49.55
C LEU A 14 -66.91 15.13 48.52
N ALA A 15 -67.73 14.74 47.52
CA ALA A 15 -67.31 13.98 46.34
C ALA A 15 -66.54 14.91 45.41
N ALA A 16 -65.23 14.74 45.36
CA ALA A 16 -64.37 15.38 44.35
C ALA A 16 -64.38 14.56 43.07
N CYS A 17 -65.02 15.07 41.99
CA CYS A 17 -64.88 14.57 40.64
C CYS A 17 -63.47 14.94 40.12
N SER A 18 -62.53 14.00 40.14
CA SER A 18 -61.24 14.13 39.46
C SER A 18 -61.42 13.88 37.97
N SER A 19 -61.49 14.94 37.17
CA SER A 19 -61.34 14.83 35.70
C SER A 19 -59.90 14.53 35.40
N ALA A 20 -59.59 13.28 34.97
CA ALA A 20 -58.29 12.89 34.41
C ALA A 20 -58.06 13.62 33.09
N ALA A 21 -56.99 14.41 33.03
CA ALA A 21 -56.54 15.01 31.78
C ALA A 21 -56.12 13.89 30.77
N PRO A 22 -56.41 14.02 29.45
CA PRO A 22 -56.00 13.05 28.48
C PRO A 22 -54.45 12.95 28.39
N ALA A 23 -53.94 11.72 28.35
CA ALA A 23 -52.51 11.46 28.17
C ALA A 23 -52.01 12.10 26.87
N PRO A 24 -50.83 12.72 26.85
CA PRO A 24 -50.25 13.23 25.62
C PRO A 24 -50.06 12.09 24.63
N PRO A 25 -50.22 12.36 23.31
CA PRO A 25 -49.99 11.35 22.28
C PRO A 25 -48.54 10.85 22.33
N PRO A 26 -48.27 9.57 22.01
CA PRO A 26 -46.90 9.04 21.98
C PRO A 26 -46.07 9.90 21.03
N THR A 27 -45.01 10.51 21.55
CA THR A 27 -44.00 11.21 20.76
C THR A 27 -43.37 10.17 19.82
N SER A 28 -43.64 10.30 18.52
CA SER A 28 -42.93 9.50 17.49
C SER A 28 -41.45 9.73 17.70
N ALA A 29 -40.72 8.69 18.07
CA ALA A 29 -39.26 8.75 18.12
C ALA A 29 -38.77 9.14 16.72
N ALA A 30 -37.94 10.18 16.66
CA ALA A 30 -37.27 10.53 15.39
C ALA A 30 -36.54 9.28 14.88
N PRO A 31 -36.59 9.00 13.56
CA PRO A 31 -35.84 7.87 12.99
C PRO A 31 -34.37 8.01 13.39
N ALA A 32 -33.77 6.91 13.83
CA ALA A 32 -32.33 6.85 14.09
C ALA A 32 -31.59 7.32 12.83
N PRO A 33 -30.54 8.14 12.96
CA PRO A 33 -29.75 8.53 11.79
C PRO A 33 -29.32 7.27 11.05
N SER A 34 -29.48 7.27 9.74
CA SER A 34 -28.98 6.18 8.89
C SER A 34 -27.48 6.02 9.14
N PRO A 35 -26.97 4.79 9.26
CA PRO A 35 -25.55 4.58 9.48
C PRO A 35 -24.77 5.27 8.35
N THR A 36 -23.85 6.16 8.71
CA THR A 36 -22.96 6.82 7.77
C THR A 36 -22.06 5.72 7.18
N CYS A 37 -21.94 5.65 5.85
CA CYS A 37 -21.01 4.71 5.21
C CYS A 37 -19.59 5.04 5.66
N THR A 38 -18.81 4.01 5.98
CA THR A 38 -17.36 4.09 6.17
C THR A 38 -16.66 3.16 5.15
N ALA A 39 -15.40 3.41 4.84
CA ALA A 39 -14.65 2.59 3.90
C ALA A 39 -14.66 1.11 4.31
N GLU A 40 -14.47 0.82 5.60
CA GLU A 40 -14.48 -0.54 6.15
C GLU A 40 -15.86 -1.21 5.96
N SER A 41 -16.94 -0.47 6.24
CA SER A 41 -18.30 -1.00 6.09
C SER A 41 -18.69 -1.23 4.64
N ALA A 42 -18.18 -0.44 3.71
CA ALA A 42 -18.39 -0.61 2.28
C ALA A 42 -17.60 -1.83 1.76
N VAL A 43 -16.28 -1.87 2.02
CA VAL A 43 -15.38 -2.93 1.57
C VAL A 43 -15.82 -4.30 2.09
N ALA A 44 -16.26 -4.40 3.35
CA ALA A 44 -16.72 -5.67 3.92
C ALA A 44 -17.93 -6.29 3.18
N GLN A 45 -18.67 -5.48 2.40
CA GLN A 45 -19.81 -5.95 1.60
C GLN A 45 -19.42 -6.37 0.18
N TRP A 46 -18.20 -6.06 -0.26
CA TRP A 46 -17.75 -6.44 -1.60
C TRP A 46 -17.52 -7.94 -1.72
N PRO A 47 -17.71 -8.53 -2.90
CA PRO A 47 -17.32 -9.92 -3.15
C PRO A 47 -15.86 -10.15 -2.75
N LEU A 48 -15.59 -11.29 -2.11
CA LEU A 48 -14.23 -11.61 -1.64
C LEU A 48 -13.19 -11.52 -2.76
N GLN A 49 -13.53 -12.00 -3.95
CA GLN A 49 -12.60 -11.99 -5.07
C GLN A 49 -12.22 -10.58 -5.51
N ASP A 50 -13.16 -9.64 -5.50
CA ASP A 50 -12.88 -8.25 -5.88
C ASP A 50 -11.99 -7.56 -4.84
N ARG A 51 -12.19 -7.87 -3.55
CA ARG A 51 -11.27 -7.45 -2.48
C ARG A 51 -9.88 -8.02 -2.67
N LEU A 52 -9.76 -9.33 -2.92
CA LEU A 52 -8.47 -10.00 -3.11
C LEU A 52 -7.71 -9.46 -4.33
N ARG A 53 -8.40 -9.15 -5.42
CA ARG A 53 -7.78 -8.58 -6.62
C ARG A 53 -7.08 -7.26 -6.35
N GLN A 54 -7.59 -6.43 -5.43
CA GLN A 54 -6.94 -5.17 -5.06
C GLN A 54 -5.59 -5.36 -4.35
N LEU A 55 -5.30 -6.55 -3.84
CA LEU A 55 -4.04 -6.89 -3.18
C LEU A 55 -2.99 -7.43 -4.17
N LEU A 56 -3.32 -7.56 -5.45
CA LEU A 56 -2.46 -8.14 -6.47
C LEU A 56 -1.74 -7.05 -7.26
N PHE A 57 -0.43 -7.21 -7.43
CA PHE A 57 0.41 -6.32 -8.22
C PHE A 57 1.24 -7.16 -9.20
N ALA A 58 0.93 -7.10 -10.48
CA ALA A 58 1.61 -7.95 -11.47
C ALA A 58 2.52 -7.15 -12.39
N GLY A 59 3.69 -7.71 -12.70
CA GLY A 59 4.60 -7.18 -13.69
C GLY A 59 4.11 -7.48 -15.12
N VAL A 60 4.38 -6.56 -16.04
CA VAL A 60 4.21 -6.72 -17.48
C VAL A 60 5.52 -6.33 -18.14
N PHE A 61 6.16 -7.27 -18.85
CA PHE A 61 7.40 -6.97 -19.57
C PHE A 61 7.11 -6.16 -20.83
N THR A 62 7.71 -4.97 -20.92
CA THR A 62 7.51 -4.06 -22.07
C THR A 62 7.98 -4.64 -23.40
N GLY A 63 8.88 -5.63 -23.38
CA GLY A 63 9.40 -6.33 -24.56
C GLY A 63 8.62 -7.59 -24.96
N GLU A 64 7.50 -7.92 -24.31
CA GLU A 64 6.66 -9.03 -24.75
C GLU A 64 5.87 -8.70 -26.04
N ALA A 65 5.24 -9.69 -26.65
CA ALA A 65 4.58 -9.51 -27.94
C ALA A 65 3.40 -8.53 -27.91
N ASP A 66 2.66 -8.46 -26.78
CA ASP A 66 1.51 -7.58 -26.59
C ASP A 66 1.44 -7.11 -25.13
N PRO A 67 2.31 -6.19 -24.70
CA PRO A 67 2.37 -5.72 -23.31
C PRO A 67 1.12 -4.92 -22.93
N ILE A 68 0.54 -4.16 -23.85
CA ILE A 68 -0.67 -3.40 -23.59
C ILE A 68 -1.88 -4.32 -23.49
N GLY A 69 -2.01 -5.32 -24.35
CA GLY A 69 -3.08 -6.32 -24.22
C GLY A 69 -3.01 -7.10 -22.91
N SER A 70 -1.82 -7.49 -22.47
CA SER A 70 -1.60 -8.11 -21.15
C SER A 70 -2.04 -7.19 -20.00
N ALA A 71 -1.64 -5.92 -20.04
CA ALA A 71 -2.02 -4.93 -19.04
C ALA A 71 -3.53 -4.65 -19.03
N VAL A 72 -4.16 -4.52 -20.21
CA VAL A 72 -5.61 -4.35 -20.37
C VAL A 72 -6.36 -5.55 -19.80
N GLN A 73 -5.92 -6.77 -20.09
CA GLN A 73 -6.52 -7.98 -19.54
C GLN A 73 -6.43 -8.01 -18.00
N ALA A 74 -5.29 -7.67 -17.43
CA ALA A 74 -5.11 -7.59 -15.97
C ALA A 74 -6.02 -6.52 -15.35
N ALA A 75 -6.09 -5.34 -15.96
CA ALA A 75 -6.93 -4.24 -15.52
C ALA A 75 -8.43 -4.59 -15.58
N THR A 76 -8.90 -5.20 -16.68
CA THR A 76 -10.27 -5.73 -16.81
C THR A 76 -10.58 -6.76 -15.73
N GLY A 77 -9.59 -7.53 -15.30
CA GLY A 77 -9.69 -8.46 -14.18
C GLY A 77 -9.77 -7.77 -12.82
N GLY A 78 -9.67 -6.44 -12.72
CA GLY A 78 -9.76 -5.68 -11.47
C GLY A 78 -8.53 -5.76 -10.59
N ILE A 79 -7.33 -5.95 -11.15
CA ILE A 79 -6.05 -6.03 -10.40
C ILE A 79 -5.72 -4.71 -9.69
N GLY A 80 -5.10 -4.79 -8.51
CA GLY A 80 -4.73 -3.62 -7.71
C GLY A 80 -3.62 -2.78 -8.30
N GLY A 81 -2.65 -3.37 -9.02
CA GLY A 81 -1.54 -2.66 -9.64
C GLY A 81 -0.84 -3.43 -10.76
N ILE A 82 -0.17 -2.70 -11.63
CA ILE A 82 0.62 -3.20 -12.76
C ILE A 82 1.98 -2.50 -12.74
N ASN A 83 3.08 -3.27 -12.73
CA ASN A 83 4.43 -2.76 -12.87
C ASN A 83 4.96 -3.04 -14.28
N PHE A 84 5.35 -2.01 -15.02
CA PHE A 84 5.94 -2.17 -16.34
C PHE A 84 7.44 -2.41 -16.21
N LEU A 85 7.88 -3.61 -16.60
CA LEU A 85 9.25 -4.10 -16.54
C LEU A 85 9.92 -3.99 -17.92
N GLY A 86 11.15 -3.49 -17.97
CA GLY A 86 11.86 -3.25 -19.22
C GLY A 86 11.84 -1.79 -19.66
N ASN A 87 12.41 -1.51 -20.83
CA ASN A 87 12.72 -0.15 -21.26
C ASN A 87 12.15 0.16 -22.66
N ASP A 88 11.18 -0.62 -23.19
CA ASP A 88 10.59 -0.32 -24.49
C ASP A 88 9.66 0.91 -24.38
N PRO A 89 10.02 2.05 -24.99
CA PRO A 89 9.25 3.28 -24.91
C PRO A 89 7.90 3.20 -25.62
N GLN A 90 7.70 2.24 -26.53
CA GLN A 90 6.46 2.11 -27.30
C GLN A 90 5.25 1.84 -26.42
N VAL A 91 5.42 1.17 -25.25
CA VAL A 91 4.37 0.90 -24.28
C VAL A 91 3.72 2.18 -23.74
N TYR A 92 4.48 3.27 -23.71
CA TYR A 92 4.03 4.55 -23.16
C TYR A 92 3.64 5.56 -24.25
N ALA A 93 3.88 5.22 -25.53
CA ALA A 93 3.60 6.12 -26.64
C ALA A 93 2.09 6.29 -26.88
N ASP A 94 1.71 7.40 -27.50
CA ASP A 94 0.36 7.67 -28.03
C ASP A 94 -0.78 7.46 -27.01
N GLY A 95 -0.50 7.57 -25.72
CA GLY A 95 -1.50 7.43 -24.65
C GLY A 95 -1.99 5.99 -24.47
N GLN A 96 -1.20 4.98 -24.79
CA GLN A 96 -1.60 3.57 -24.69
C GLN A 96 -2.02 3.17 -23.29
N LEU A 97 -1.42 3.74 -22.23
CA LEU A 97 -1.82 3.46 -20.85
C LEU A 97 -3.25 3.92 -20.53
N ALA A 98 -3.80 4.86 -21.29
CA ALA A 98 -5.20 5.25 -21.14
C ALA A 98 -6.18 4.09 -21.45
N GLN A 99 -5.79 3.15 -22.33
CA GLN A 99 -6.59 1.94 -22.59
C GLN A 99 -6.62 1.01 -21.36
N VAL A 100 -5.50 0.91 -20.65
CA VAL A 100 -5.40 0.11 -19.42
C VAL A 100 -6.30 0.70 -18.33
N THR A 101 -6.24 2.02 -18.14
CA THR A 101 -7.08 2.72 -17.17
C THR A 101 -8.57 2.61 -17.53
N ALA A 102 -8.92 2.77 -18.80
CA ALA A 102 -10.31 2.67 -19.26
C ALA A 102 -10.90 1.26 -19.10
N ALA A 103 -10.06 0.21 -19.18
CA ALA A 103 -10.48 -1.17 -19.01
C ALA A 103 -10.75 -1.58 -17.56
N ALA A 104 -10.29 -0.78 -16.59
CA ALA A 104 -10.31 -1.14 -15.17
C ALA A 104 -11.65 -0.89 -14.46
N GLY A 105 -12.63 -0.29 -15.10
CA GLY A 105 -13.91 0.09 -14.45
C GLY A 105 -13.72 1.17 -13.38
N THR A 106 -14.42 1.04 -12.25
CA THR A 106 -14.48 2.06 -11.21
C THR A 106 -13.22 2.17 -10.32
N ILE A 107 -12.37 1.14 -10.29
CA ILE A 107 -11.15 1.12 -9.47
C ILE A 107 -9.94 0.90 -10.38
N PRO A 108 -9.26 1.97 -10.84
CA PRO A 108 -8.08 1.82 -11.68
C PRO A 108 -6.92 1.18 -10.92
N PRO A 109 -6.10 0.33 -11.58
CA PRO A 109 -4.87 -0.17 -10.98
C PRO A 109 -3.86 0.96 -10.78
N PHE A 110 -2.93 0.81 -9.85
CA PHE A 110 -1.68 1.56 -9.93
C PHE A 110 -0.96 1.16 -11.22
N LEU A 111 -0.45 2.13 -11.97
CA LEU A 111 0.43 1.92 -13.11
C LEU A 111 1.82 2.41 -12.71
N ALA A 112 2.76 1.49 -12.55
CA ALA A 112 4.06 1.74 -11.94
C ALA A 112 5.23 1.39 -12.85
N VAL A 113 6.37 2.02 -12.55
CA VAL A 113 7.69 1.70 -13.10
C VAL A 113 8.77 1.92 -12.04
N ASP A 114 9.98 1.36 -12.28
CA ASP A 114 11.18 1.70 -11.55
C ASP A 114 11.91 2.86 -12.26
N GLN A 115 11.65 4.07 -11.87
CA GLN A 115 12.34 5.27 -12.33
C GLN A 115 13.14 5.89 -11.17
N GLU A 116 14.32 5.29 -10.88
CA GLU A 116 15.20 5.72 -9.80
C GLU A 116 16.24 6.74 -10.28
N GLY A 117 16.53 6.73 -11.57
CA GLY A 117 17.71 7.35 -12.19
C GLY A 117 18.90 6.41 -12.30
N GLY A 118 20.00 6.89 -12.89
CA GLY A 118 21.21 6.10 -13.10
C GLY A 118 20.95 4.84 -13.94
N ARG A 119 21.31 3.67 -13.41
CA ARG A 119 21.15 2.38 -14.11
C ARG A 119 19.75 1.78 -13.98
N VAL A 120 18.89 2.32 -13.11
CA VAL A 120 17.50 1.87 -12.95
C VAL A 120 16.57 3.00 -13.35
N GLN A 121 16.30 3.10 -14.62
CA GLN A 121 15.39 4.09 -15.20
C GLN A 121 14.73 3.50 -16.46
N ARG A 122 13.41 3.31 -16.39
CA ARG A 122 12.63 2.68 -17.47
C ARG A 122 12.23 3.68 -18.55
N LEU A 123 12.26 4.96 -18.22
CA LEU A 123 11.75 6.04 -19.08
C LEU A 123 12.85 6.89 -19.72
N ALA A 124 14.13 6.48 -19.64
CA ALA A 124 15.26 7.29 -20.11
C ALA A 124 15.15 7.75 -21.59
N ASP A 125 14.58 6.92 -22.44
CA ASP A 125 14.40 7.25 -23.88
C ASP A 125 13.25 8.25 -24.12
N LEU A 126 12.39 8.46 -23.13
CA LEU A 126 11.23 9.38 -23.23
C LEU A 126 11.47 10.71 -22.51
N ILE A 127 12.07 10.66 -21.32
CA ILE A 127 12.23 11.83 -20.47
C ILE A 127 13.68 12.27 -20.28
N GLY A 128 14.62 11.58 -20.95
CA GLY A 128 16.05 11.79 -20.79
C GLY A 128 16.66 11.03 -19.63
N SER A 129 17.96 10.77 -19.72
CA SER A 129 18.71 10.07 -18.65
C SER A 129 18.90 10.99 -17.43
N GLN A 130 18.69 10.43 -16.25
CA GLN A 130 18.85 11.10 -14.96
C GLN A 130 20.08 10.57 -14.21
N PRO A 131 20.72 11.37 -13.36
CA PRO A 131 21.85 10.90 -12.55
C PRO A 131 21.38 9.81 -11.56
N SER A 132 22.32 8.95 -11.15
CA SER A 132 22.04 7.98 -10.07
C SER A 132 21.81 8.69 -8.75
N ALA A 133 21.13 8.03 -7.79
CA ALA A 133 20.88 8.58 -6.46
C ALA A 133 22.18 9.03 -5.78
N ARG A 134 23.26 8.24 -5.90
CA ARG A 134 24.57 8.63 -5.37
C ARG A 134 25.12 9.89 -6.02
N THR A 135 24.99 10.02 -7.33
CA THR A 135 25.40 11.23 -8.05
C THR A 135 24.54 12.43 -7.61
N MET A 136 23.23 12.25 -7.48
CA MET A 136 22.34 13.29 -6.95
C MET A 136 22.80 13.75 -5.54
N GLY A 137 23.06 12.80 -4.62
CA GLY A 137 23.52 13.10 -3.27
C GLY A 137 24.88 13.78 -3.19
N GLN A 138 25.72 13.68 -4.24
CA GLN A 138 27.05 14.28 -4.32
C GLN A 138 27.08 15.63 -5.04
N THR A 139 26.16 15.88 -5.98
CA THR A 139 26.25 16.98 -6.94
C THR A 139 25.08 17.95 -6.90
N LEU A 140 23.95 17.55 -6.33
CA LEU A 140 22.73 18.35 -6.23
C LEU A 140 22.43 18.67 -4.75
N THR A 141 21.68 19.72 -4.51
CA THR A 141 21.06 19.99 -3.22
C THR A 141 19.71 19.28 -3.11
N PRO A 142 19.18 19.02 -1.88
CA PRO A 142 17.87 18.41 -1.73
C PRO A 142 16.72 19.14 -2.47
N PRO A 143 16.64 20.50 -2.49
CA PRO A 143 15.66 21.20 -3.32
C PRO A 143 15.81 20.95 -4.82
N GLU A 144 17.03 20.81 -5.34
CA GLU A 144 17.27 20.48 -6.77
C GLU A 144 16.83 19.03 -7.06
N VAL A 145 17.03 18.09 -6.12
CA VAL A 145 16.53 16.72 -6.25
C VAL A 145 15.00 16.70 -6.20
N GLN A 146 14.38 17.49 -5.34
CA GLN A 146 12.94 17.64 -5.29
C GLN A 146 12.37 18.17 -6.60
N GLN A 147 12.99 19.18 -7.19
CA GLN A 147 12.59 19.73 -8.48
C GLN A 147 12.72 18.67 -9.60
N LEU A 148 13.88 18.00 -9.69
CA LEU A 148 14.11 16.93 -10.67
C LEU A 148 13.07 15.80 -10.54
N ALA A 149 12.73 15.41 -9.31
CA ALA A 149 11.71 14.39 -9.07
C ALA A 149 10.28 14.89 -9.41
N ALA A 150 9.98 16.17 -9.22
CA ALA A 150 8.72 16.77 -9.63
C ALA A 150 8.59 16.76 -11.17
N GLU A 151 9.62 17.20 -11.88
CA GLU A 151 9.67 17.17 -13.35
C GLU A 151 9.54 15.73 -13.89
N THR A 152 10.18 14.76 -13.22
CA THR A 152 10.04 13.33 -13.51
C THR A 152 8.60 12.87 -13.31
N GLY A 153 8.01 13.23 -12.19
CA GLY A 153 6.64 12.86 -11.85
C GLY A 153 5.62 13.46 -12.82
N GLU A 154 5.77 14.73 -13.22
CA GLU A 154 4.94 15.37 -14.24
C GLU A 154 5.01 14.62 -15.58
N ALA A 155 6.21 14.23 -16.02
CA ALA A 155 6.38 13.43 -17.22
C ALA A 155 5.72 12.05 -17.08
N MET A 156 5.89 11.37 -15.94
CA MET A 156 5.23 10.09 -15.65
C MET A 156 3.70 10.21 -15.69
N ALA A 157 3.15 11.24 -15.04
CA ALA A 157 1.70 11.50 -15.07
C ALA A 157 1.19 11.77 -16.50
N GLY A 158 1.97 12.49 -17.31
CA GLY A 158 1.68 12.73 -18.72
C GLY A 158 1.65 11.45 -19.57
N LEU A 159 2.39 10.42 -19.17
CA LEU A 159 2.36 9.09 -19.77
C LEU A 159 1.24 8.19 -19.22
N GLY A 160 0.51 8.62 -18.18
CA GLY A 160 -0.56 7.85 -17.55
C GLY A 160 -0.09 6.96 -16.38
N LEU A 161 1.16 7.10 -15.94
CA LEU A 161 1.68 6.40 -14.75
C LEU A 161 1.16 7.07 -13.47
N THR A 162 1.00 6.30 -12.39
CA THR A 162 0.45 6.78 -11.12
C THR A 162 1.35 6.48 -9.92
N MET A 163 2.35 5.63 -10.08
CA MET A 163 3.25 5.21 -9.02
C MET A 163 4.67 5.05 -9.53
N ASN A 164 5.65 5.41 -8.72
CA ASN A 164 7.06 5.15 -8.96
C ASN A 164 7.62 4.24 -7.87
N LEU A 165 8.20 3.10 -8.24
CA LEU A 165 8.90 2.21 -7.30
C LEU A 165 10.27 2.82 -6.93
N ALA A 166 10.24 4.04 -6.42
CA ALA A 166 11.35 4.88 -5.95
C ALA A 166 10.81 5.90 -4.92
N PRO A 167 11.68 6.46 -4.07
CA PRO A 167 13.14 6.34 -4.03
C PRO A 167 13.65 5.13 -3.25
N VAL A 168 14.91 4.78 -3.50
CA VAL A 168 15.68 3.87 -2.65
C VAL A 168 16.09 4.60 -1.37
N ALA A 169 15.72 4.01 -0.22
CA ALA A 169 16.04 4.52 1.12
C ALA A 169 17.17 3.73 1.80
N ASP A 170 17.74 2.75 1.10
CA ASP A 170 18.86 1.94 1.59
C ASP A 170 20.12 2.79 1.80
N VAL A 171 20.87 2.50 2.85
CA VAL A 171 22.12 3.18 3.20
C VAL A 171 23.31 2.34 2.75
N SER A 172 24.11 2.83 1.80
CA SER A 172 25.19 2.02 1.24
C SER A 172 26.49 2.79 0.98
N SER A 173 27.60 2.22 1.45
CA SER A 173 28.97 2.63 1.06
C SER A 173 29.58 1.73 -0.01
N ALA A 174 28.84 0.72 -0.48
CA ALA A 174 29.34 -0.27 -1.42
C ALA A 174 29.69 0.35 -2.78
N PRO A 175 30.57 -0.28 -3.59
CA PRO A 175 30.90 0.16 -4.93
C PRO A 175 29.65 0.37 -5.80
N ALA A 176 29.72 1.31 -6.73
CA ALA A 176 28.56 1.72 -7.56
C ALA A 176 27.89 0.56 -8.31
N ASN A 177 28.63 -0.44 -8.70
CA ASN A 177 28.16 -1.60 -9.47
C ASN A 177 27.63 -2.77 -8.62
N THR A 178 27.52 -2.61 -7.31
CA THR A 178 26.86 -3.62 -6.43
C THR A 178 25.35 -3.49 -6.54
N VAL A 179 24.60 -4.40 -5.91
CA VAL A 179 23.12 -4.48 -6.00
C VAL A 179 22.45 -3.15 -5.68
N ILE A 180 22.73 -2.57 -4.53
CA ILE A 180 22.28 -1.23 -4.17
C ILE A 180 23.28 -0.20 -4.69
N GLY A 181 24.54 -0.22 -4.26
CA GLY A 181 25.59 0.61 -4.82
C GLY A 181 25.18 2.06 -5.04
N ASP A 182 25.21 2.52 -6.29
CA ASP A 182 24.87 3.89 -6.69
C ASP A 182 23.36 4.20 -6.71
N ARG A 183 22.50 3.23 -6.44
CA ARG A 183 21.07 3.44 -6.18
C ARG A 183 20.81 4.07 -4.80
N SER A 184 21.77 3.99 -3.86
CA SER A 184 21.72 4.70 -2.59
C SER A 184 22.25 6.11 -2.72
N PHE A 185 21.59 7.10 -2.10
CA PHE A 185 22.02 8.50 -2.07
C PHE A 185 23.35 8.68 -1.31
N SER A 186 23.58 7.92 -0.22
CA SER A 186 24.74 8.09 0.63
C SER A 186 25.01 6.86 1.52
N SER A 187 26.20 6.84 2.12
CA SER A 187 26.53 5.99 3.26
C SER A 187 26.17 6.62 4.62
N ASP A 188 25.71 7.86 4.63
CA ASP A 188 25.21 8.55 5.82
C ASP A 188 23.68 8.47 5.86
N PRO A 189 23.09 7.83 6.89
CA PRO A 189 21.65 7.67 7.00
C PRO A 189 20.86 8.99 7.01
N ALA A 190 21.42 10.03 7.61
CA ALA A 190 20.76 11.35 7.66
C ALA A 190 20.70 11.99 6.26
N VAL A 191 21.76 11.83 5.46
CA VAL A 191 21.78 12.26 4.07
C VAL A 191 20.78 11.46 3.23
N VAL A 192 20.72 10.14 3.40
CA VAL A 192 19.71 9.31 2.71
C VAL A 192 18.30 9.78 3.05
N ALA A 193 17.99 10.00 4.34
CA ALA A 193 16.69 10.50 4.77
C ALA A 193 16.32 11.83 4.08
N GLN A 194 17.27 12.76 4.01
CA GLN A 194 17.06 14.08 3.42
C GLN A 194 16.81 13.99 1.90
N TYR A 195 17.61 13.23 1.17
CA TYR A 195 17.54 13.17 -0.29
C TYR A 195 16.41 12.27 -0.79
N ALA A 196 16.20 11.11 -0.15
CA ALA A 196 15.05 10.27 -0.44
C ALA A 196 13.73 10.98 -0.11
N GLY A 197 13.70 11.77 0.99
CA GLY A 197 12.56 12.61 1.32
C GLY A 197 12.28 13.65 0.24
N ALA A 198 13.30 14.38 -0.20
CA ALA A 198 13.18 15.39 -1.27
C ALA A 198 12.68 14.75 -2.59
N TYR A 199 13.21 13.58 -2.95
CA TYR A 199 12.76 12.84 -4.15
C TYR A 199 11.28 12.42 -4.03
N ALA A 200 10.88 11.85 -2.89
CA ALA A 200 9.50 11.48 -2.65
C ALA A 200 8.55 12.70 -2.64
N ASP A 201 8.98 13.84 -2.08
CA ASP A 201 8.22 15.10 -2.08
C ASP A 201 7.98 15.62 -3.50
N GLY A 202 9.00 15.53 -4.36
CA GLY A 202 8.88 15.92 -5.77
C GLY A 202 7.86 15.05 -6.51
N LEU A 203 7.92 13.72 -6.37
CA LEU A 203 6.94 12.81 -6.97
C LEU A 203 5.51 13.11 -6.50
N ARG A 204 5.31 13.31 -5.19
CA ARG A 204 4.00 13.67 -4.63
C ARG A 204 3.46 14.98 -5.18
N ALA A 205 4.31 15.99 -5.35
CA ALA A 205 3.90 17.26 -5.91
C ALA A 205 3.32 17.13 -7.33
N ALA A 206 3.78 16.12 -8.08
CA ALA A 206 3.28 15.75 -9.42
C ALA A 206 2.10 14.75 -9.40
N GLY A 207 1.63 14.33 -8.23
CA GLY A 207 0.54 13.35 -8.11
C GLY A 207 0.98 11.90 -8.30
N ILE A 208 2.28 11.61 -8.32
CA ILE A 208 2.83 10.25 -8.39
C ILE A 208 3.06 9.72 -6.98
N VAL A 209 2.57 8.51 -6.70
CA VAL A 209 2.80 7.83 -5.43
C VAL A 209 4.25 7.33 -5.37
N PRO A 210 5.08 7.80 -4.43
CA PRO A 210 6.42 7.25 -4.22
C PRO A 210 6.36 5.95 -3.41
N VAL A 211 7.32 5.05 -3.66
CA VAL A 211 7.50 3.80 -2.90
C VAL A 211 8.89 3.78 -2.29
N LEU A 212 8.97 3.86 -0.97
CA LEU A 212 10.23 3.75 -0.23
C LEU A 212 10.70 2.31 -0.20
N LYS A 213 11.95 2.05 -0.57
CA LYS A 213 12.50 0.69 -0.67
C LYS A 213 13.98 0.61 -0.26
N HIS A 214 14.41 -0.52 0.31
CA HIS A 214 13.70 -1.78 0.58
C HIS A 214 13.70 -2.04 2.09
N PHE A 215 12.58 -1.88 2.76
CA PHE A 215 12.50 -2.04 4.22
C PHE A 215 12.78 -3.50 4.65
N PRO A 216 13.57 -3.79 5.69
CA PRO A 216 14.20 -2.85 6.63
C PRO A 216 15.61 -2.36 6.23
N GLY A 217 16.09 -2.68 5.01
CA GLY A 217 17.34 -2.18 4.46
C GLY A 217 18.14 -3.25 3.70
N MET A 218 18.53 -2.91 2.48
CA MET A 218 19.31 -3.74 1.57
C MET A 218 20.71 -3.16 1.28
N GLY A 219 21.06 -2.01 1.89
CA GLY A 219 22.25 -1.23 1.54
C GLY A 219 23.57 -1.97 1.65
N SER A 220 23.63 -2.98 2.54
CA SER A 220 24.78 -3.84 2.78
C SER A 220 24.42 -5.33 2.73
N ALA A 221 23.40 -5.72 1.97
CA ALA A 221 23.02 -7.12 1.76
C ALA A 221 24.11 -7.90 1.01
N THR A 222 24.19 -9.21 1.25
CA THR A 222 25.26 -10.09 0.74
C THR A 222 25.15 -10.42 -0.74
N GLY A 223 23.95 -10.31 -1.35
CA GLY A 223 23.68 -10.74 -2.72
C GLY A 223 22.53 -9.99 -3.37
N ASN A 224 22.21 -10.39 -4.60
CA ASN A 224 21.09 -9.87 -5.38
C ASN A 224 19.89 -10.82 -5.27
N THR A 225 18.82 -10.37 -4.63
CA THR A 225 17.60 -11.15 -4.41
C THR A 225 16.89 -11.57 -5.69
N ASP A 226 17.14 -10.88 -6.81
CA ASP A 226 16.63 -11.29 -8.12
C ASP A 226 17.28 -12.60 -8.63
N THR A 227 18.53 -12.88 -8.23
CA THR A 227 19.33 -13.98 -8.77
C THR A 227 19.74 -15.02 -7.74
N GLU A 228 19.74 -14.68 -6.44
CA GLU A 228 20.17 -15.57 -5.37
C GLU A 228 19.56 -15.15 -4.01
N PRO A 229 19.48 -16.04 -3.02
CA PRO A 229 19.17 -15.67 -1.64
C PRO A 229 20.20 -14.67 -1.09
N ALA A 230 19.72 -13.67 -0.35
CA ALA A 230 20.54 -12.64 0.25
C ALA A 230 20.21 -12.46 1.74
N THR A 231 21.22 -12.02 2.50
CA THR A 231 21.10 -11.72 3.91
C THR A 231 21.56 -10.29 4.17
N THR A 232 20.79 -9.55 4.94
CA THR A 232 21.16 -8.19 5.37
C THR A 232 22.13 -8.25 6.57
N PRO A 233 22.73 -7.13 6.98
CA PRO A 233 23.28 -7.02 8.33
C PRO A 233 22.23 -7.35 9.39
N PRO A 234 22.65 -7.80 10.60
CA PRO A 234 21.74 -8.05 11.71
C PRO A 234 20.88 -6.83 12.05
N LEU A 235 19.64 -7.05 12.54
CA LEU A 235 18.72 -5.97 12.93
C LEU A 235 19.36 -4.89 13.79
N ALA A 236 20.21 -5.28 14.75
CA ALA A 236 20.90 -4.33 15.62
C ALA A 236 21.79 -3.34 14.86
N GLN A 237 22.35 -3.73 13.72
CA GLN A 237 23.12 -2.84 12.85
C GLN A 237 22.18 -2.02 11.96
N LEU A 238 21.12 -2.60 11.40
CA LEU A 238 20.13 -1.87 10.60
C LEU A 238 19.49 -0.72 11.38
N ARG A 239 19.30 -0.87 12.70
CA ARG A 239 18.78 0.17 13.59
C ARG A 239 19.64 1.43 13.65
N THR A 240 20.91 1.33 13.30
CA THR A 240 21.85 2.47 13.28
C THR A 240 22.24 2.90 11.87
N SER A 241 21.67 2.26 10.86
CA SER A 241 21.92 2.54 9.44
C SER A 241 20.61 2.66 8.65
N ASP A 242 20.20 1.58 7.99
CA ASP A 242 19.11 1.58 7.01
C ASP A 242 17.73 1.89 7.59
N LEU A 243 17.49 1.65 8.89
CA LEU A 243 16.22 2.00 9.54
C LEU A 243 16.11 3.48 9.91
N VAL A 244 17.24 4.19 10.07
CA VAL A 244 17.24 5.61 10.45
C VAL A 244 16.49 6.51 9.44
N PRO A 245 16.64 6.37 8.11
CA PRO A 245 15.86 7.15 7.16
C PRO A 245 14.34 7.02 7.34
N TYR A 246 13.86 5.82 7.69
CA TYR A 246 12.43 5.57 7.84
C TYR A 246 11.78 6.32 9.01
N GLU A 247 12.56 6.69 10.06
CA GLU A 247 12.06 7.49 11.20
C GLU A 247 11.41 8.80 10.75
N THR A 248 11.88 9.39 9.65
CA THR A 248 11.36 10.65 9.11
C THR A 248 10.55 10.46 7.83
N LEU A 249 10.95 9.54 6.96
CA LEU A 249 10.32 9.32 5.65
C LEU A 249 8.86 8.85 5.76
N LEU A 250 8.54 8.05 6.79
CA LEU A 250 7.20 7.52 6.98
C LEU A 250 6.17 8.54 7.47
N ALA A 251 6.63 9.67 8.02
CA ALA A 251 5.75 10.74 8.51
C ALA A 251 5.07 11.52 7.39
N THR A 252 5.60 11.48 6.15
CA THR A 252 5.08 12.26 5.03
C THR A 252 4.25 11.38 4.09
N GLN A 253 2.94 11.63 4.02
CA GLN A 253 1.98 10.88 3.21
C GLN A 253 1.50 11.70 2.00
N PRO A 254 0.98 11.07 0.92
CA PRO A 254 0.91 9.63 0.70
C PRO A 254 2.26 9.02 0.32
N VAL A 255 2.52 7.80 0.78
CA VAL A 255 3.70 7.01 0.44
C VAL A 255 3.37 5.52 0.62
N ALA A 256 3.99 4.64 -0.18
CA ALA A 256 4.00 3.20 0.09
C ALA A 256 5.39 2.75 0.52
N VAL A 257 5.47 1.58 1.14
CA VAL A 257 6.74 0.94 1.53
C VAL A 257 6.86 -0.42 0.86
N MET A 258 8.00 -0.68 0.22
CA MET A 258 8.33 -1.99 -0.33
C MET A 258 9.24 -2.74 0.63
N MET A 259 8.82 -3.95 1.00
CA MET A 259 9.56 -4.86 1.84
C MET A 259 10.66 -5.58 1.06
N ALA A 260 11.83 -5.72 1.65
CA ALA A 260 12.93 -6.50 1.08
C ALA A 260 12.62 -8.00 1.00
N THR A 261 13.19 -8.68 0.00
CA THR A 261 13.17 -10.14 -0.14
C THR A 261 14.45 -10.80 0.39
N ALA A 262 15.15 -10.18 1.32
CA ALA A 262 16.32 -10.71 2.02
C ALA A 262 15.98 -11.18 3.44
N ASP A 263 16.76 -12.15 3.97
CA ASP A 263 16.76 -12.52 5.37
C ASP A 263 17.41 -11.45 6.24
N VAL A 264 16.87 -11.21 7.43
CA VAL A 264 17.35 -10.22 8.40
C VAL A 264 17.72 -10.94 9.71
N PRO A 265 19.01 -11.24 9.95
CA PRO A 265 19.43 -11.93 11.17
C PRO A 265 18.99 -11.19 12.44
N GLY A 266 18.39 -11.94 13.36
CA GLY A 266 17.82 -11.41 14.60
C GLY A 266 16.42 -10.75 14.43
N LEU A 267 15.78 -10.93 13.27
CA LEU A 267 14.40 -10.49 13.04
C LEU A 267 13.56 -11.56 12.33
N THR A 268 14.07 -12.21 11.28
CA THR A 268 13.23 -13.00 10.36
C THR A 268 13.51 -14.50 10.39
N ASP A 269 14.49 -14.94 11.18
CA ASP A 269 14.83 -16.37 11.40
C ASP A 269 15.07 -17.17 10.10
N GLY A 270 15.67 -16.53 9.09
CA GLY A 270 15.99 -17.14 7.78
C GLY A 270 14.87 -16.97 6.73
N GLU A 271 13.74 -16.34 7.06
CA GLU A 271 12.69 -15.97 6.10
C GLU A 271 13.01 -14.61 5.46
N GLN A 272 12.52 -14.39 4.25
CA GLN A 272 12.60 -13.08 3.61
C GLN A 272 11.72 -12.04 4.36
N ALA A 273 12.22 -10.80 4.53
CA ALA A 273 11.52 -9.77 5.29
C ALA A 273 10.09 -9.53 4.78
N GLY A 274 9.87 -9.55 3.46
CA GLY A 274 8.54 -9.41 2.87
C GLY A 274 7.57 -10.56 3.18
N LEU A 275 8.05 -11.70 3.68
CA LEU A 275 7.23 -12.86 4.07
C LEU A 275 7.14 -13.03 5.58
N SER A 276 7.88 -12.23 6.35
CA SER A 276 8.03 -12.37 7.80
C SER A 276 7.04 -11.49 8.58
N PRO A 277 6.14 -12.07 9.39
CA PRO A 277 5.28 -11.28 10.28
C PRO A 277 6.07 -10.36 11.22
N ALA A 278 7.28 -10.80 11.67
CA ALA A 278 8.10 -9.99 12.56
C ALA A 278 8.63 -8.72 11.87
N ALA A 279 9.00 -8.80 10.59
CA ALA A 279 9.44 -7.63 9.83
C ALA A 279 8.27 -6.67 9.55
N LEU A 280 7.08 -7.18 9.29
CA LEU A 280 5.87 -6.36 9.13
C LEU A 280 5.48 -5.71 10.46
N ALA A 281 5.55 -6.43 11.60
CA ALA A 281 5.31 -5.87 12.93
C ALA A 281 6.31 -4.76 13.26
N LEU A 282 7.60 -4.92 12.92
CA LEU A 282 8.58 -3.85 13.07
C LEU A 282 8.12 -2.56 12.37
N LEU A 283 7.67 -2.63 11.11
CA LEU A 283 7.20 -1.48 10.36
C LEU A 283 5.88 -0.91 10.92
N ARG A 284 4.92 -1.78 11.24
CA ARG A 284 3.58 -1.37 11.69
C ARG A 284 3.56 -0.86 13.12
N GLU A 285 4.19 -1.58 14.05
CA GLU A 285 4.07 -1.34 15.49
C GLU A 285 5.17 -0.42 16.02
N GLU A 286 6.43 -0.60 15.58
CA GLU A 286 7.53 0.20 16.08
C GLU A 286 7.66 1.52 15.33
N PHE A 287 7.56 1.50 13.99
CA PHE A 287 7.60 2.72 13.18
C PHE A 287 6.23 3.38 13.01
N GLY A 288 5.14 2.73 13.42
CA GLY A 288 3.79 3.29 13.37
C GLY A 288 3.26 3.53 11.95
N PHE A 289 3.77 2.83 10.95
CA PHE A 289 3.37 3.04 9.56
C PHE A 289 2.01 2.40 9.26
N ASP A 290 1.04 3.23 8.89
CA ASP A 290 -0.33 2.78 8.58
C ASP A 290 -0.69 2.88 7.07
N GLY A 291 0.26 3.26 6.21
CA GLY A 291 0.09 3.29 4.76
C GLY A 291 0.22 1.91 4.11
N VAL A 292 0.18 1.89 2.77
CA VAL A 292 0.31 0.65 1.98
C VAL A 292 1.71 0.06 2.09
N VAL A 293 1.78 -1.23 2.40
CA VAL A 293 3.00 -2.03 2.36
C VAL A 293 2.88 -3.06 1.25
N MET A 294 3.89 -3.15 0.41
CA MET A 294 3.97 -4.11 -0.68
C MET A 294 5.26 -4.94 -0.60
N THR A 295 5.27 -6.10 -1.22
CA THR A 295 6.50 -6.87 -1.38
C THR A 295 7.36 -6.31 -2.50
N ASP A 296 8.67 -6.54 -2.46
CA ASP A 296 9.50 -6.63 -3.65
C ASP A 296 9.08 -7.86 -4.49
N SER A 297 9.64 -8.04 -5.71
CA SER A 297 9.20 -9.12 -6.59
C SER A 297 9.32 -10.50 -5.95
N LEU A 298 8.18 -11.19 -5.86
CA LEU A 298 8.09 -12.58 -5.41
C LEU A 298 8.60 -13.57 -6.47
N SER A 299 8.89 -13.11 -7.68
CA SER A 299 9.50 -13.89 -8.76
C SER A 299 11.02 -13.96 -8.66
N GLY A 300 11.66 -13.11 -7.83
CA GLY A 300 13.09 -13.12 -7.61
C GLY A 300 13.58 -14.43 -7.00
N ALA A 301 14.82 -14.86 -7.35
CA ALA A 301 15.36 -16.16 -6.95
C ALA A 301 15.42 -16.37 -5.43
N ALA A 302 15.55 -15.30 -4.65
CA ALA A 302 15.53 -15.38 -3.19
C ALA A 302 14.22 -15.98 -2.65
N VAL A 303 13.09 -15.73 -3.31
CA VAL A 303 11.77 -16.27 -2.96
C VAL A 303 11.46 -17.51 -3.80
N ALA A 304 11.64 -17.44 -5.12
CA ALA A 304 11.28 -18.49 -6.07
C ALA A 304 12.05 -19.81 -5.87
N SER A 305 13.21 -19.77 -5.20
CA SER A 305 13.93 -20.98 -4.80
C SER A 305 13.24 -21.81 -3.72
N GLN A 306 12.26 -21.23 -3.00
CA GLN A 306 11.58 -21.85 -1.86
C GLN A 306 10.08 -22.00 -2.07
N TYR A 307 9.46 -21.05 -2.77
CA TYR A 307 8.00 -20.95 -2.92
C TYR A 307 7.61 -20.70 -4.37
N THR A 308 6.47 -21.23 -4.77
CA THR A 308 5.76 -20.77 -5.97
C THR A 308 5.19 -19.37 -5.74
N VAL A 309 4.93 -18.61 -6.80
CA VAL A 309 4.34 -17.26 -6.69
C VAL A 309 3.02 -17.27 -5.89
N PRO A 310 2.07 -18.21 -6.10
CA PRO A 310 0.86 -18.29 -5.27
C PRO A 310 1.15 -18.54 -3.78
N GLU A 311 2.13 -19.38 -3.44
CA GLU A 311 2.50 -19.66 -2.05
C GLU A 311 3.16 -18.44 -1.40
N ALA A 312 4.06 -17.77 -2.12
CA ALA A 312 4.72 -16.56 -1.66
C ALA A 312 3.72 -15.40 -1.45
N ALA A 313 2.76 -15.23 -2.36
CA ALA A 313 1.70 -14.23 -2.24
C ALA A 313 0.80 -14.50 -1.01
N GLU A 314 0.42 -15.76 -0.76
CA GLU A 314 -0.32 -16.12 0.46
C GLU A 314 0.47 -15.75 1.71
N ARG A 315 1.76 -16.14 1.78
CA ARG A 315 2.63 -15.83 2.91
C ARG A 315 2.78 -14.33 3.13
N ALA A 316 3.00 -13.58 2.05
CA ALA A 316 3.15 -12.13 2.10
C ALA A 316 1.91 -11.42 2.67
N ILE A 317 0.71 -11.78 2.17
CA ILE A 317 -0.55 -11.18 2.66
C ILE A 317 -0.85 -11.63 4.09
N ALA A 318 -0.60 -12.90 4.41
CA ALA A 318 -0.76 -13.40 5.78
C ALA A 318 0.23 -12.74 6.77
N ALA A 319 1.44 -12.42 6.32
CA ALA A 319 2.44 -11.71 7.14
C ALA A 319 2.08 -10.24 7.42
N GLY A 320 1.24 -9.60 6.58
CA GLY A 320 0.77 -8.23 6.81
C GLY A 320 1.02 -7.25 5.66
N ASN A 321 1.53 -7.70 4.50
CA ASN A 321 1.57 -6.84 3.32
C ASN A 321 0.16 -6.55 2.81
N ASP A 322 -0.04 -5.38 2.24
CA ASP A 322 -1.30 -5.00 1.60
C ASP A 322 -1.30 -5.38 0.12
N MET A 323 -0.14 -5.44 -0.53
CA MET A 323 -0.02 -5.85 -1.92
C MET A 323 1.15 -6.81 -2.12
N ALA A 324 0.93 -7.83 -2.96
CA ALA A 324 1.95 -8.79 -3.37
C ALA A 324 2.35 -8.54 -4.83
N LEU A 325 3.66 -8.29 -5.08
CA LEU A 325 4.22 -8.01 -6.40
C LEU A 325 4.94 -9.24 -6.97
N TRP A 326 4.69 -9.54 -8.24
CA TRP A 326 5.43 -10.56 -9.03
C TRP A 326 5.46 -10.19 -10.51
N ASP A 327 6.24 -10.91 -11.35
CA ASP A 327 6.65 -10.44 -12.67
C ASP A 327 5.72 -10.80 -13.84
N SER A 328 4.59 -11.50 -13.64
CA SER A 328 3.75 -11.92 -14.76
C SER A 328 2.26 -11.96 -14.43
N PRO A 329 1.37 -11.32 -15.22
CA PRO A 329 -0.07 -11.39 -15.00
C PRO A 329 -0.66 -12.79 -15.25
N ALA A 330 0.08 -13.70 -15.89
CA ALA A 330 -0.35 -15.09 -16.10
C ALA A 330 -0.58 -15.85 -14.79
N GLU A 331 0.08 -15.45 -13.69
CA GLU A 331 -0.07 -16.06 -12.36
C GLU A 331 -1.33 -15.57 -11.61
N VAL A 332 -1.99 -14.50 -12.04
CA VAL A 332 -3.15 -13.91 -11.35
C VAL A 332 -4.23 -14.94 -11.01
N PRO A 333 -4.67 -15.83 -11.93
CA PRO A 333 -5.70 -16.83 -11.59
C PRO A 333 -5.25 -17.79 -10.47
N ALA A 334 -3.99 -18.24 -10.51
CA ALA A 334 -3.46 -19.18 -9.52
C ALA A 334 -3.28 -18.51 -8.14
N VAL A 335 -2.78 -17.26 -8.11
CA VAL A 335 -2.65 -16.47 -6.89
C VAL A 335 -4.02 -16.20 -6.28
N LEU A 336 -5.00 -15.77 -7.08
CA LEU A 336 -6.37 -15.51 -6.61
C LEU A 336 -7.04 -16.77 -6.03
N ALA A 337 -6.87 -17.91 -6.69
CA ALA A 337 -7.37 -19.19 -6.19
C ALA A 337 -6.74 -19.56 -4.84
N ARG A 338 -5.42 -19.39 -4.71
CA ARG A 338 -4.67 -19.68 -3.49
C ARG A 338 -5.08 -18.77 -2.33
N LEU A 339 -5.23 -17.47 -2.57
CA LEU A 339 -5.70 -16.52 -1.54
C LEU A 339 -7.14 -16.79 -1.12
N THR A 340 -8.02 -17.15 -2.08
CA THR A 340 -9.41 -17.54 -1.79
C THR A 340 -9.46 -18.76 -0.88
N GLU A 341 -8.66 -19.80 -1.17
CA GLU A 341 -8.51 -20.96 -0.32
C GLU A 341 -7.96 -20.62 1.07
N ALA A 342 -6.94 -19.74 1.13
CA ALA A 342 -6.33 -19.30 2.39
C ALA A 342 -7.35 -18.61 3.31
N VAL A 343 -8.23 -17.77 2.74
CA VAL A 343 -9.32 -17.13 3.49
C VAL A 343 -10.34 -18.16 3.95
N ALA A 344 -10.74 -19.07 3.08
CA ALA A 344 -11.70 -20.14 3.44
C ALA A 344 -11.16 -21.07 4.54
N ALA A 345 -9.84 -21.29 4.57
CA ALA A 345 -9.16 -22.11 5.59
C ALA A 345 -8.80 -21.32 6.87
N GLY A 346 -9.06 -20.01 6.93
CA GLY A 346 -8.74 -19.15 8.08
C GLY A 346 -7.26 -18.81 8.24
N ARG A 347 -6.42 -19.07 7.22
CA ARG A 347 -5.00 -18.68 7.21
C ARG A 347 -4.82 -17.17 6.97
N ILE A 348 -5.76 -16.55 6.27
CA ILE A 348 -5.92 -15.10 6.15
C ILE A 348 -7.34 -14.77 6.62
N THR A 349 -7.49 -13.80 7.53
CA THR A 349 -8.82 -13.40 7.98
C THR A 349 -9.49 -12.45 6.98
N PRO A 350 -10.83 -12.48 6.80
CA PRO A 350 -11.53 -11.48 6.00
C PRO A 350 -11.21 -10.05 6.42
N ALA A 351 -11.09 -9.78 7.72
CA ALA A 351 -10.74 -8.47 8.25
C ALA A 351 -9.34 -8.01 7.77
N ARG A 352 -8.36 -8.92 7.69
CA ARG A 352 -7.03 -8.59 7.16
C ARG A 352 -7.08 -8.18 5.69
N VAL A 353 -7.95 -8.85 4.90
CA VAL A 353 -8.18 -8.47 3.51
C VAL A 353 -8.82 -7.09 3.44
N ASP A 354 -9.85 -6.82 4.25
CA ASP A 354 -10.57 -5.55 4.27
C ASP A 354 -9.66 -4.38 4.65
N GLU A 355 -8.82 -4.54 5.67
CA GLU A 355 -7.81 -3.55 6.05
C GLU A 355 -6.87 -3.20 4.90
N SER A 356 -6.37 -4.20 4.16
CA SER A 356 -5.52 -3.99 2.99
C SER A 356 -6.25 -3.20 1.91
N VAL A 357 -7.46 -3.61 1.57
CA VAL A 357 -8.26 -2.93 0.54
C VAL A 357 -8.51 -1.47 0.92
N VAL A 358 -8.87 -1.19 2.17
CA VAL A 358 -9.09 0.19 2.65
C VAL A 358 -7.82 1.03 2.47
N ARG A 359 -6.64 0.52 2.83
CA ARG A 359 -5.37 1.22 2.63
C ARG A 359 -5.06 1.46 1.14
N VAL A 360 -5.26 0.43 0.31
CA VAL A 360 -5.02 0.53 -1.14
C VAL A 360 -5.94 1.55 -1.78
N LEU A 361 -7.23 1.56 -1.44
CA LEU A 361 -8.20 2.54 -1.95
C LEU A 361 -7.87 3.96 -1.47
N ALA A 362 -7.51 4.12 -0.20
CA ALA A 362 -7.09 5.42 0.35
C ALA A 362 -5.86 5.96 -0.41
N LEU A 363 -4.87 5.11 -0.69
CA LEU A 363 -3.68 5.51 -1.45
C LEU A 363 -4.01 5.84 -2.91
N LYS A 364 -5.02 5.19 -3.51
CA LYS A 364 -5.56 5.50 -4.85
C LYS A 364 -6.42 6.76 -4.87
N GLY A 365 -6.81 7.30 -3.71
CA GLY A 365 -7.77 8.40 -3.61
C GLY A 365 -9.20 7.98 -4.00
N VAL A 366 -9.54 6.69 -3.88
CA VAL A 366 -10.86 6.14 -4.22
C VAL A 366 -11.73 6.08 -2.97
N ASP A 367 -12.91 6.69 -3.05
CA ASP A 367 -13.93 6.58 -1.99
C ASP A 367 -14.68 5.24 -2.10
N ALA A 368 -14.41 4.33 -1.18
CA ALA A 368 -15.05 3.01 -1.13
C ALA A 368 -16.58 3.08 -1.08
N CYS A 369 -17.15 4.15 -0.50
CA CYS A 369 -18.60 4.34 -0.42
C CYS A 369 -19.23 4.75 -1.76
N ALA A 370 -18.43 5.25 -2.68
CA ALA A 370 -18.87 5.65 -4.03
C ALA A 370 -18.66 4.55 -5.09
N VAL A 371 -17.95 3.46 -4.74
CA VAL A 371 -17.68 2.35 -5.66
C VAL A 371 -18.93 1.48 -5.83
N ASP A 372 -19.40 1.35 -7.07
CA ASP A 372 -20.43 0.39 -7.48
C ASP A 372 -19.78 -0.78 -8.24
N LEU A 373 -19.72 -1.93 -7.61
CA LEU A 373 -19.19 -3.18 -8.22
C LEU A 373 -20.28 -3.97 -8.98
N THR A 374 -21.52 -3.47 -9.03
CA THR A 374 -22.60 -4.13 -9.79
C THR A 374 -22.56 -3.79 -11.26
N ASP A 375 -21.82 -2.73 -11.64
CA ASP A 375 -21.61 -2.36 -13.03
C ASP A 375 -20.40 -3.15 -13.58
N PRO A 376 -20.59 -4.11 -14.50
CA PRO A 376 -19.46 -4.79 -15.11
C PRO A 376 -18.60 -3.77 -15.86
N PRO A 377 -17.27 -3.92 -15.88
CA PRO A 377 -16.42 -3.11 -16.75
C PRO A 377 -16.93 -3.24 -18.19
N GLY A 378 -17.15 -2.10 -18.82
CA GLY A 378 -17.77 -1.95 -20.13
C GLY A 378 -16.93 -2.50 -21.30
#